data_129ad4304e62078d4aca645f79f6249c
#
_entry.id   129ad4304e62078d4aca645f79f6249c
#
_cell.length_a   1.000
_cell.length_b   1.000
_cell.length_c   1.000
_cell.angle_alpha   90.00
_cell.angle_beta   90.00
_cell.angle_gamma   90.00
#
_symmetry.space_group_name_H-M   'P 1'
#
loop_
_entity.id
_entity.type
_entity.pdbx_description
1 polymer ?
#
loop_
_entity_poly.entity_id
_entity_poly.type
_entity_poly.pdbx_seq_one_letter_code
_entity_poly.pdbx_strand_id
1 'polypeptide(L)'
;MTERLVDLMDRTFSATEREVIYRLIRSRRDIRQFAPDPIPPETLLRVLEAAHHAPSVGFMQPWNFILITSPRLRAQIKALFEEINEGEAHRVADQSRQQLYRSLKLEGLMESPLNIAVTCDRRRGAPFVLGRTPVPDTDVYSTCLAIQNMWLAACAEGIGIGWVSILDYGKVERLLGMPAGVQLIAYLCIGFPREFRARPMLEEVGWRSRMQLDGLIFQDCWGQPCPWLSRESVASDENEQP
;
A
#
# COMPACT_ATOMS: atom_id res chain seq x y z
N MET A 1 -2.81 32.53 -26.69
CA MET A 1 -2.47 31.10 -26.94
C MET A 1 -1.15 30.67 -26.30
N THR A 2 -0.22 31.59 -26.07
CA THR A 2 1.12 31.35 -25.51
C THR A 2 1.14 31.09 -23.99
N GLU A 3 0.37 31.82 -23.18
CA GLU A 3 0.35 31.64 -21.72
C GLU A 3 -0.23 30.27 -21.25
N ARG A 4 -1.27 29.76 -21.94
CA ARG A 4 -1.84 28.43 -21.63
C ARG A 4 -0.90 27.26 -21.96
N LEU A 5 -0.03 27.41 -22.96
CA LEU A 5 0.95 26.38 -23.33
C LEU A 5 2.13 26.36 -22.36
N VAL A 6 2.57 27.52 -21.85
CA VAL A 6 3.62 27.63 -20.84
C VAL A 6 3.17 27.00 -19.51
N ASP A 7 1.92 27.26 -19.07
CA ASP A 7 1.33 26.68 -17.85
C ASP A 7 1.14 25.14 -17.94
N LEU A 8 0.93 24.61 -19.15
CA LEU A 8 0.86 23.16 -19.38
C LEU A 8 2.25 22.49 -19.41
N MET A 9 3.28 23.17 -19.92
CA MET A 9 4.66 22.65 -19.92
C MET A 9 5.26 22.60 -18.51
N ASP A 10 4.87 23.52 -17.62
CA ASP A 10 5.30 23.54 -16.21
C ASP A 10 4.68 22.42 -15.36
N ARG A 11 3.67 21.70 -15.90
CA ARG A 11 3.01 20.55 -15.26
C ARG A 11 3.50 19.18 -15.79
N THR A 12 4.41 19.16 -16.74
CA THR A 12 4.94 17.92 -17.30
C THR A 12 6.32 17.61 -16.72
N PHE A 13 6.44 16.42 -16.16
CA PHE A 13 7.73 15.95 -15.67
C PHE A 13 8.68 15.66 -16.84
N SER A 14 9.95 16.03 -16.70
CA SER A 14 11.03 15.65 -17.61
C SER A 14 11.19 14.13 -17.71
N ALA A 15 11.86 13.64 -18.74
CA ALA A 15 12.12 12.21 -18.91
C ALA A 15 12.86 11.60 -17.69
N THR A 16 13.81 12.35 -17.13
CA THR A 16 14.57 11.94 -15.95
C THR A 16 13.68 11.82 -14.70
N GLU A 17 12.81 12.81 -14.47
CA GLU A 17 11.87 12.78 -13.34
C GLU A 17 10.86 11.64 -13.47
N ARG A 18 10.33 11.40 -14.67
CA ARG A 18 9.46 10.24 -14.93
C ARG A 18 10.15 8.91 -14.62
N GLU A 19 11.41 8.74 -15.04
CA GLU A 19 12.15 7.51 -14.76
C GLU A 19 12.39 7.30 -13.26
N VAL A 20 12.66 8.38 -12.49
CA VAL A 20 12.76 8.31 -11.03
C VAL A 20 11.45 7.81 -10.41
N ILE A 21 10.29 8.35 -10.86
CA ILE A 21 8.98 7.95 -10.37
C ILE A 21 8.71 6.47 -10.68
N TYR A 22 8.94 6.02 -11.91
CA TYR A 22 8.72 4.63 -12.30
C TYR A 22 9.69 3.66 -11.57
N ARG A 23 10.94 4.07 -11.38
CA ARG A 23 11.90 3.31 -10.57
C ARG A 23 11.43 3.16 -9.14
N LEU A 24 10.92 4.23 -8.51
CA LEU A 24 10.37 4.21 -7.17
C LEU A 24 9.21 3.21 -7.05
N ILE A 25 8.24 3.28 -7.98
CA ILE A 25 7.09 2.37 -8.02
C ILE A 25 7.55 0.92 -8.15
N ARG A 26 8.54 0.64 -9.02
CA ARG A 26 9.10 -0.71 -9.22
C ARG A 26 9.92 -1.20 -8.03
N SER A 27 10.55 -0.30 -7.28
CA SER A 27 11.45 -0.63 -6.16
C SER A 27 10.74 -0.87 -4.84
N ARG A 28 9.52 -0.30 -4.64
CA ARG A 28 8.77 -0.48 -3.41
C ARG A 28 8.54 -1.96 -3.08
N ARG A 29 8.79 -2.33 -1.83
CA ARG A 29 8.58 -3.69 -1.30
C ARG A 29 7.74 -3.66 -0.03
N ASP A 30 7.11 -4.78 0.28
CA ASP A 30 6.50 -5.05 1.57
C ASP A 30 7.60 -5.56 2.51
N ILE A 31 7.93 -4.79 3.55
CA ILE A 31 9.06 -5.04 4.44
C ILE A 31 8.58 -5.71 5.72
N ARG A 32 9.29 -6.77 6.15
CA ARG A 32 8.98 -7.55 7.35
C ARG A 32 10.13 -7.62 8.36
N GLN A 33 11.32 -7.16 7.98
CA GLN A 33 12.50 -7.15 8.84
C GLN A 33 13.06 -5.72 8.91
N PHE A 34 13.14 -5.19 10.11
CA PHE A 34 13.51 -3.80 10.34
C PHE A 34 14.76 -3.70 11.20
N ALA A 35 15.56 -2.66 10.97
CA ALA A 35 16.56 -2.17 11.91
C ALA A 35 15.85 -1.47 13.09
N PRO A 36 16.47 -1.45 14.28
CA PRO A 36 15.88 -0.85 15.47
C PRO A 36 15.93 0.68 15.48
N ASP A 37 16.61 1.28 14.52
CA ASP A 37 16.85 2.71 14.45
C ASP A 37 15.52 3.49 14.36
N PRO A 38 15.34 4.55 15.15
CA PRO A 38 14.14 5.35 15.12
C PRO A 38 14.05 6.17 13.82
N ILE A 39 12.84 6.38 13.33
CA ILE A 39 12.59 7.27 12.19
C ILE A 39 12.66 8.72 12.68
N PRO A 40 13.45 9.62 12.06
CA PRO A 40 13.46 11.03 12.39
C PRO A 40 12.04 11.64 12.25
N PRO A 41 11.58 12.45 13.22
CA PRO A 41 10.23 13.02 13.19
C PRO A 41 9.92 13.81 11.91
N GLU A 42 10.87 14.56 11.40
CA GLU A 42 10.74 15.35 10.16
C GLU A 42 10.57 14.44 8.92
N THR A 43 11.22 13.29 8.89
CA THR A 43 11.06 12.29 7.81
C THR A 43 9.69 11.62 7.90
N LEU A 44 9.26 11.25 9.11
CA LEU A 44 7.93 10.71 9.33
C LEU A 44 6.84 11.71 8.92
N LEU A 45 7.02 12.99 9.24
CA LEU A 45 6.08 14.04 8.86
C LEU A 45 5.95 14.15 7.33
N ARG A 46 7.06 14.18 6.57
CA ARG A 46 7.03 14.18 5.10
C ARG A 46 6.28 12.97 4.52
N VAL A 47 6.48 11.79 5.12
CA VAL A 47 5.78 10.56 4.70
C VAL A 47 4.29 10.65 4.96
N LEU A 48 3.86 11.23 6.09
CA LEU A 48 2.44 11.45 6.42
C LEU A 48 1.82 12.55 5.56
N GLU A 49 2.56 13.61 5.25
CA GLU A 49 2.12 14.67 4.33
C GLU A 49 1.88 14.11 2.92
N ALA A 50 2.77 13.27 2.40
CA ALA A 50 2.56 12.60 1.13
C ALA A 50 1.27 11.76 1.12
N ALA A 51 0.98 11.06 2.20
CA ALA A 51 -0.29 10.34 2.37
C ALA A 51 -1.48 11.30 2.33
N HIS A 52 -1.37 12.45 3.00
CA HIS A 52 -2.43 13.45 3.07
C HIS A 52 -2.75 14.11 1.71
N HIS A 53 -1.80 14.11 0.77
CA HIS A 53 -1.99 14.60 -0.60
C HIS A 53 -2.71 13.61 -1.53
N ALA A 54 -3.16 12.46 -1.03
CA ALA A 54 -3.94 11.53 -1.83
C ALA A 54 -5.29 12.12 -2.27
N PRO A 55 -5.80 11.76 -3.45
CA PRO A 55 -7.15 12.11 -3.84
C PRO A 55 -8.17 11.40 -2.95
N SER A 56 -9.34 12.01 -2.76
CA SER A 56 -10.43 11.39 -2.02
C SER A 56 -11.79 11.72 -2.60
N VAL A 57 -12.73 10.79 -2.44
CA VAL A 57 -14.12 10.99 -2.86
C VAL A 57 -14.68 12.26 -2.20
N GLY A 58 -15.27 13.13 -3.00
CA GLY A 58 -15.84 14.40 -2.52
C GLY A 58 -14.88 15.24 -1.68
N PHE A 59 -13.55 15.10 -1.88
CA PHE A 59 -12.50 15.73 -1.08
C PHE A 59 -12.63 15.45 0.43
N MET A 60 -13.14 14.29 0.78
CA MET A 60 -13.51 13.88 2.15
C MET A 60 -12.31 13.71 3.08
N GLN A 61 -11.14 13.26 2.56
CA GLN A 61 -9.92 12.98 3.33
C GLN A 61 -10.22 12.11 4.58
N PRO A 62 -10.78 10.90 4.39
CA PRO A 62 -11.37 10.12 5.48
C PRO A 62 -10.36 9.49 6.42
N TRP A 63 -9.08 9.52 6.10
CA TRP A 63 -8.00 8.86 6.82
C TRP A 63 -7.62 9.56 8.12
N ASN A 64 -7.21 8.75 9.10
CA ASN A 64 -6.44 9.17 10.27
C ASN A 64 -5.29 8.20 10.49
N PHE A 65 -4.25 8.65 11.18
CA PHE A 65 -3.05 7.87 11.48
C PHE A 65 -2.87 7.78 12.98
N ILE A 66 -2.91 6.56 13.54
CA ILE A 66 -2.64 6.30 14.95
C ILE A 66 -1.23 5.75 15.05
N LEU A 67 -0.31 6.51 15.64
CA LEU A 67 1.07 6.11 15.86
C LEU A 67 1.16 5.25 17.13
N ILE A 68 1.61 4.00 17.00
CA ILE A 68 1.62 3.03 18.06
C ILE A 68 3.06 2.80 18.52
N THR A 69 3.41 3.43 19.63
CA THR A 69 4.74 3.38 20.24
C THR A 69 4.78 2.47 21.48
N SER A 70 3.62 2.18 22.11
CA SER A 70 3.52 1.36 23.31
C SER A 70 3.95 -0.09 23.06
N PRO A 71 5.02 -0.61 23.70
CA PRO A 71 5.42 -2.01 23.57
C PRO A 71 4.34 -2.99 24.04
N ARG A 72 3.59 -2.62 25.10
CA ARG A 72 2.49 -3.42 25.62
C ARG A 72 1.38 -3.58 24.59
N LEU A 73 0.97 -2.50 23.95
CA LEU A 73 -0.08 -2.54 22.92
C LEU A 73 0.36 -3.34 21.70
N ARG A 74 1.60 -3.15 21.25
CA ARG A 74 2.20 -3.92 20.16
C ARG A 74 2.26 -5.42 20.46
N ALA A 75 2.60 -5.81 21.70
CA ALA A 75 2.59 -7.20 22.13
C ALA A 75 1.17 -7.81 22.11
N GLN A 76 0.15 -7.06 22.52
CA GLN A 76 -1.24 -7.51 22.44
C GLN A 76 -1.67 -7.73 20.97
N ILE A 77 -1.29 -6.84 20.07
CA ILE A 77 -1.59 -6.98 18.62
C ILE A 77 -0.80 -8.14 18.00
N LYS A 78 0.45 -8.36 18.46
CA LYS A 78 1.24 -9.52 18.05
C LYS A 78 0.57 -10.84 18.44
N ALA A 79 -0.01 -10.93 19.64
CA ALA A 79 -0.76 -12.12 20.06
C ALA A 79 -2.00 -12.38 19.16
N LEU A 80 -2.72 -11.31 18.75
CA LEU A 80 -3.81 -11.44 17.78
C LEU A 80 -3.34 -11.93 16.41
N PHE A 81 -2.17 -11.47 15.97
CA PHE A 81 -1.57 -11.96 14.74
C PHE A 81 -1.26 -13.46 14.84
N GLU A 82 -0.64 -13.91 15.91
CA GLU A 82 -0.26 -15.31 16.11
C GLU A 82 -1.48 -16.25 16.11
N GLU A 83 -2.56 -15.85 16.79
CA GLU A 83 -3.84 -16.58 16.79
C GLU A 83 -4.38 -16.78 15.38
N ILE A 84 -4.47 -15.71 14.59
CA ILE A 84 -5.02 -15.75 13.22
C ILE A 84 -4.07 -16.47 12.27
N ASN A 85 -2.78 -16.21 12.35
CA ASN A 85 -1.76 -16.80 11.48
C ASN A 85 -1.71 -18.32 11.57
N GLU A 86 -1.85 -18.88 12.78
CA GLU A 86 -1.93 -20.33 12.97
C GLU A 86 -3.20 -20.91 12.32
N GLY A 87 -4.34 -20.22 12.46
CA GLY A 87 -5.59 -20.59 11.79
C GLY A 87 -5.45 -20.56 10.26
N GLU A 88 -4.81 -19.54 9.69
CA GLU A 88 -4.56 -19.45 8.25
C GLU A 88 -3.63 -20.56 7.75
N ALA A 89 -2.59 -20.91 8.52
CA ALA A 89 -1.70 -22.02 8.18
C ALA A 89 -2.47 -23.33 8.00
N HIS A 90 -3.45 -23.61 8.86
CA HIS A 90 -4.29 -24.83 8.77
C HIS A 90 -5.25 -24.83 7.58
N ARG A 91 -5.60 -23.69 7.01
CA ARG A 91 -6.44 -23.58 5.80
C ARG A 91 -5.72 -23.93 4.52
N VAL A 92 -4.38 -23.98 4.54
CA VAL A 92 -3.59 -24.38 3.37
C VAL A 92 -3.66 -25.90 3.23
N ALA A 93 -4.44 -26.39 2.29
CA ALA A 93 -4.73 -27.82 2.14
C ALA A 93 -3.52 -28.65 1.66
N ASP A 94 -2.68 -28.09 0.80
CA ASP A 94 -1.47 -28.78 0.32
C ASP A 94 -0.36 -28.69 1.37
N GLN A 95 0.20 -29.85 1.75
CA GLN A 95 1.18 -29.96 2.82
C GLN A 95 2.49 -29.20 2.49
N SER A 96 2.96 -29.24 1.27
CA SER A 96 4.19 -28.53 0.87
C SER A 96 4.00 -27.00 0.93
N ARG A 97 2.86 -26.53 0.46
CA ARG A 97 2.47 -25.11 0.57
C ARG A 97 2.23 -24.68 2.01
N GLN A 98 1.70 -25.56 2.86
CA GLN A 98 1.54 -25.26 4.29
C GLN A 98 2.89 -25.12 4.98
N GLN A 99 3.86 -25.98 4.68
CA GLN A 99 5.24 -25.84 5.18
C GLN A 99 5.88 -24.53 4.69
N LEU A 100 5.71 -24.22 3.39
CA LEU A 100 6.17 -22.94 2.84
C LEU A 100 5.52 -21.76 3.58
N TYR A 101 4.18 -21.78 3.78
CA TYR A 101 3.46 -20.73 4.52
C TYR A 101 4.06 -20.51 5.90
N ARG A 102 4.30 -21.60 6.67
CA ARG A 102 4.88 -21.54 8.04
C ARG A 102 6.32 -21.00 8.06
N SER A 103 7.05 -21.08 6.95
CA SER A 103 8.39 -20.52 6.82
C SER A 103 8.40 -19.03 6.49
N LEU A 104 7.26 -18.44 6.11
CA LEU A 104 7.19 -17.04 5.72
C LEU A 104 7.26 -16.10 6.93
N LYS A 105 8.08 -15.07 6.84
CA LYS A 105 8.04 -13.94 7.76
C LYS A 105 6.94 -12.97 7.30
N LEU A 106 5.78 -12.97 7.97
CA LEU A 106 4.57 -12.26 7.54
C LEU A 106 4.29 -10.97 8.32
N GLU A 107 5.09 -10.65 9.33
CA GLU A 107 4.93 -9.45 10.16
C GLU A 107 6.29 -8.87 10.59
N GLY A 108 6.28 -7.68 11.13
CA GLY A 108 7.41 -6.98 11.76
C GLY A 108 6.96 -6.17 12.98
N LEU A 109 5.90 -6.63 13.65
CA LEU A 109 5.17 -5.91 14.70
C LEU A 109 6.04 -5.46 15.85
N MET A 110 6.95 -6.31 16.31
CA MET A 110 7.85 -6.01 17.42
C MET A 110 9.21 -5.49 16.97
N GLU A 111 9.63 -5.77 15.74
CA GLU A 111 10.95 -5.41 15.21
C GLU A 111 10.98 -3.98 14.66
N SER A 112 9.90 -3.51 14.05
CA SER A 112 9.82 -2.15 13.53
C SER A 112 9.86 -1.13 14.67
N PRO A 113 10.56 0.01 14.51
CA PRO A 113 10.60 1.06 15.54
C PRO A 113 9.23 1.70 15.78
N LEU A 114 8.34 1.70 14.78
CA LEU A 114 7.01 2.29 14.86
C LEU A 114 5.99 1.41 14.15
N ASN A 115 4.76 1.35 14.70
CA ASN A 115 3.60 0.83 13.99
C ASN A 115 2.58 1.97 13.77
N ILE A 116 1.82 1.89 12.67
CA ILE A 116 0.78 2.87 12.33
C ILE A 116 -0.51 2.11 12.00
N ALA A 117 -1.59 2.43 12.73
CA ALA A 117 -2.93 2.04 12.31
C ALA A 117 -3.52 3.17 11.44
N VAL A 118 -3.84 2.86 10.19
CA VAL A 118 -4.51 3.77 9.28
C VAL A 118 -5.99 3.46 9.28
N THR A 119 -6.80 4.48 9.58
CA THR A 119 -8.24 4.34 9.75
C THR A 119 -9.02 5.16 8.74
N CYS A 120 -10.26 4.79 8.47
CA CYS A 120 -11.22 5.54 7.67
C CYS A 120 -12.37 5.99 8.58
N ASP A 121 -12.53 7.30 8.78
CA ASP A 121 -13.73 7.86 9.42
C ASP A 121 -14.85 7.97 8.37
N ARG A 122 -15.73 7.00 8.36
CA ARG A 122 -16.84 6.90 7.41
C ARG A 122 -17.93 7.96 7.61
N ARG A 123 -17.87 8.73 8.68
CA ARG A 123 -18.82 9.81 9.00
C ARG A 123 -18.29 11.19 8.58
N ARG A 124 -17.00 11.30 8.25
CA ARG A 124 -16.40 12.58 7.84
C ARG A 124 -17.13 13.12 6.61
N GLY A 125 -17.51 14.40 6.65
CA GLY A 125 -18.26 15.04 5.57
C GLY A 125 -19.76 14.71 5.55
N ALA A 126 -20.28 13.95 6.54
CA ALA A 126 -21.72 13.71 6.67
C ALA A 126 -22.51 15.04 6.80
N PRO A 127 -23.80 15.07 6.41
CA PRO A 127 -24.64 13.95 5.97
C PRO A 127 -24.43 13.54 4.50
N PHE A 128 -23.74 14.33 3.67
CA PHE A 128 -23.58 14.08 2.24
C PHE A 128 -22.13 14.26 1.79
N VAL A 129 -21.63 13.29 1.04
CA VAL A 129 -20.31 13.33 0.38
C VAL A 129 -20.50 13.12 -1.11
N LEU A 130 -20.05 14.10 -1.90
CA LEU A 130 -20.16 14.06 -3.37
C LEU A 130 -19.52 12.79 -3.94
N GLY A 131 -20.31 12.03 -4.74
CA GLY A 131 -19.82 10.81 -5.43
C GLY A 131 -19.81 9.54 -4.58
N ARG A 132 -20.10 9.59 -3.26
CA ARG A 132 -20.06 8.43 -2.38
C ARG A 132 -21.34 7.59 -2.41
N THR A 133 -22.51 8.21 -2.62
CA THR A 133 -23.81 7.53 -2.51
C THR A 133 -23.94 6.28 -3.38
N PRO A 134 -23.54 6.29 -4.68
CA PRO A 134 -23.66 5.12 -5.54
C PRO A 134 -22.67 4.00 -5.19
N VAL A 135 -21.51 4.35 -4.63
CA VAL A 135 -20.45 3.42 -4.25
C VAL A 135 -19.96 3.75 -2.85
N PRO A 136 -20.58 3.20 -1.81
CA PRO A 136 -20.32 3.59 -0.41
C PRO A 136 -18.88 3.40 0.06
N ASP A 137 -18.13 2.48 -0.55
CA ASP A 137 -16.75 2.16 -0.14
C ASP A 137 -15.67 3.04 -0.79
N THR A 138 -16.06 4.08 -1.53
CA THR A 138 -15.10 5.02 -2.13
C THR A 138 -14.27 5.80 -1.09
N ASP A 139 -14.75 5.92 0.14
CA ASP A 139 -13.98 6.45 1.26
C ASP A 139 -12.87 5.48 1.72
N VAL A 140 -13.13 4.17 1.72
CA VAL A 140 -12.14 3.12 1.97
C VAL A 140 -11.09 3.13 0.85
N TYR A 141 -11.52 3.21 -0.41
CA TYR A 141 -10.60 3.30 -1.56
C TYR A 141 -9.72 4.56 -1.47
N SER A 142 -10.29 5.69 -1.07
CA SER A 142 -9.54 6.93 -0.82
C SER A 142 -8.47 6.75 0.26
N THR A 143 -8.79 6.04 1.34
CA THR A 143 -7.82 5.72 2.40
C THR A 143 -6.71 4.79 1.88
N CYS A 144 -7.02 3.83 1.01
CA CYS A 144 -6.01 2.97 0.37
C CYS A 144 -5.05 3.77 -0.54
N LEU A 145 -5.54 4.82 -1.22
CA LEU A 145 -4.69 5.73 -2.00
C LEU A 145 -3.73 6.51 -1.10
N ALA A 146 -4.18 6.97 0.07
CA ALA A 146 -3.32 7.62 1.05
C ALA A 146 -2.23 6.67 1.57
N ILE A 147 -2.56 5.40 1.83
CA ILE A 147 -1.59 4.37 2.21
C ILE A 147 -0.57 4.14 1.08
N GLN A 148 -0.99 4.11 -0.18
CA GLN A 148 -0.08 3.93 -1.30
C GLN A 148 0.88 5.12 -1.44
N ASN A 149 0.40 6.35 -1.31
CA ASN A 149 1.27 7.53 -1.30
C ASN A 149 2.29 7.48 -0.17
N MET A 150 1.82 7.14 1.06
CA MET A 150 2.69 6.92 2.23
C MET A 150 3.81 5.91 1.92
N TRP A 151 3.46 4.81 1.27
CA TRP A 151 4.39 3.73 0.97
C TRP A 151 5.46 4.12 -0.04
N LEU A 152 5.07 4.89 -1.07
CA LEU A 152 6.00 5.42 -2.06
C LEU A 152 6.93 6.47 -1.42
N ALA A 153 6.38 7.40 -0.64
CA ALA A 153 7.18 8.40 0.07
C ALA A 153 8.18 7.76 1.05
N ALA A 154 7.74 6.79 1.84
CA ALA A 154 8.62 6.03 2.72
C ALA A 154 9.76 5.35 1.94
N CYS A 155 9.45 4.70 0.82
CA CYS A 155 10.44 4.06 -0.05
C CYS A 155 11.45 5.08 -0.61
N ALA A 156 11.02 6.29 -0.97
CA ALA A 156 11.90 7.37 -1.42
C ALA A 156 12.85 7.85 -0.32
N GLU A 157 12.41 7.82 0.93
CA GLU A 157 13.21 8.17 2.13
C GLU A 157 14.08 6.99 2.64
N GLY A 158 14.13 5.86 1.93
CA GLY A 158 14.84 4.66 2.38
C GLY A 158 14.15 3.91 3.52
N ILE A 159 12.88 4.20 3.79
CA ILE A 159 12.07 3.59 4.83
C ILE A 159 11.20 2.49 4.22
N GLY A 160 11.08 1.37 4.92
CA GLY A 160 10.21 0.26 4.57
C GLY A 160 8.87 0.34 5.29
N ILE A 161 7.83 -0.10 4.61
CA ILE A 161 6.51 -0.35 5.20
C ILE A 161 6.13 -1.82 4.96
N GLY A 162 5.55 -2.45 5.99
CA GLY A 162 4.93 -3.76 5.91
C GLY A 162 3.48 -3.70 6.35
N TRP A 163 2.54 -4.11 5.49
CA TRP A 163 1.12 -4.19 5.83
C TRP A 163 0.80 -5.54 6.47
N VAL A 164 0.33 -5.53 7.71
CA VAL A 164 -0.09 -6.74 8.44
C VAL A 164 -1.61 -6.84 8.38
N SER A 165 -2.12 -7.73 7.51
CA SER A 165 -3.55 -7.98 7.31
C SER A 165 -4.06 -9.24 8.03
N ILE A 166 -3.15 -10.10 8.52
CA ILE A 166 -3.47 -11.33 9.27
C ILE A 166 -3.78 -10.92 10.72
N LEU A 167 -4.91 -10.23 10.89
CA LEU A 167 -5.36 -9.66 12.17
C LEU A 167 -6.89 -9.66 12.22
N ASP A 168 -7.45 -9.86 13.41
CA ASP A 168 -8.84 -9.52 13.69
C ASP A 168 -8.94 -8.00 13.87
N TYR A 169 -9.33 -7.31 12.82
CA TYR A 169 -9.42 -5.85 12.81
C TYR A 169 -10.41 -5.34 13.88
N GLY A 170 -11.51 -6.03 14.13
CA GLY A 170 -12.44 -5.66 15.18
C GLY A 170 -11.86 -5.75 16.59
N LYS A 171 -10.97 -6.74 16.86
CA LYS A 171 -10.22 -6.80 18.13
C LYS A 171 -9.20 -5.66 18.20
N VAL A 172 -8.50 -5.33 17.10
CA VAL A 172 -7.54 -4.21 17.07
C VAL A 172 -8.25 -2.87 17.26
N GLU A 173 -9.39 -2.64 16.62
CA GLU A 173 -10.20 -1.44 16.80
C GLU A 173 -10.60 -1.22 18.27
N ARG A 174 -11.01 -2.28 18.95
CA ARG A 174 -11.31 -2.23 20.39
C ARG A 174 -10.09 -1.90 21.23
N LEU A 175 -8.93 -2.53 20.95
CA LEU A 175 -7.67 -2.23 21.64
C LEU A 175 -7.22 -0.78 21.47
N LEU A 176 -7.50 -0.19 20.29
CA LEU A 176 -7.15 1.19 19.98
C LEU A 176 -8.23 2.19 20.44
N GLY A 177 -9.33 1.74 21.03
CA GLY A 177 -10.42 2.60 21.48
C GLY A 177 -11.12 3.35 20.34
N MET A 178 -11.21 2.73 19.16
CA MET A 178 -11.78 3.39 17.98
C MET A 178 -13.30 3.57 18.14
N PRO A 179 -13.85 4.76 17.84
CA PRO A 179 -15.28 5.00 17.96
C PRO A 179 -16.06 4.34 16.83
N ALA A 180 -17.35 4.10 17.04
CA ALA A 180 -18.26 3.62 16.00
C ALA A 180 -18.21 4.53 14.76
N GLY A 181 -18.18 3.92 13.56
CA GLY A 181 -18.07 4.63 12.29
C GLY A 181 -16.66 4.99 11.85
N VAL A 182 -15.63 4.67 12.66
CA VAL A 182 -14.24 4.68 12.26
C VAL A 182 -13.77 3.24 12.09
N GLN A 183 -13.25 2.90 10.93
CA GLN A 183 -12.85 1.56 10.54
C GLN A 183 -11.32 1.48 10.38
N LEU A 184 -10.70 0.43 10.88
CA LEU A 184 -9.30 0.11 10.58
C LEU A 184 -9.17 -0.36 9.13
N ILE A 185 -8.29 0.29 8.36
CA ILE A 185 -8.03 -0.06 6.97
C ILE A 185 -6.70 -0.79 6.84
N ALA A 186 -5.68 -0.34 7.56
CA ALA A 186 -4.39 -0.99 7.54
C ALA A 186 -3.70 -0.91 8.91
N TYR A 187 -3.00 -1.98 9.24
CA TYR A 187 -2.02 -2.00 10.32
C TYR A 187 -0.62 -2.13 9.69
N LEU A 188 0.20 -1.10 9.85
CA LEU A 188 1.49 -0.96 9.18
C LEU A 188 2.64 -1.02 10.18
N CYS A 189 3.68 -1.80 9.85
CA CYS A 189 5.00 -1.72 10.48
C CYS A 189 5.86 -0.80 9.62
N ILE A 190 6.55 0.19 10.22
CA ILE A 190 7.36 1.16 9.50
C ILE A 190 8.73 1.34 10.18
N GLY A 191 9.79 1.43 9.39
CA GLY A 191 11.16 1.59 9.86
C GLY A 191 12.19 1.40 8.77
N PHE A 192 13.47 1.54 9.10
CA PHE A 192 14.55 1.22 8.18
C PHE A 192 14.59 -0.29 7.94
N PRO A 193 14.53 -0.75 6.67
CA PRO A 193 14.60 -2.17 6.37
C PRO A 193 16.03 -2.69 6.59
N ARG A 194 16.17 -3.93 7.04
CA ARG A 194 17.49 -4.59 7.06
C ARG A 194 18.03 -4.85 5.65
N GLU A 195 17.08 -5.02 4.71
CA GLU A 195 17.43 -5.23 3.31
C GLU A 195 16.26 -4.79 2.40
N PHE A 196 16.57 -4.21 1.24
CA PHE A 196 15.62 -4.04 0.14
C PHE A 196 15.83 -5.16 -0.89
N ARG A 197 14.87 -6.08 -0.97
CA ARG A 197 14.93 -7.20 -1.92
C ARG A 197 14.75 -6.72 -3.35
N ALA A 198 15.47 -7.33 -4.28
CA ALA A 198 15.35 -7.04 -5.71
C ALA A 198 13.95 -7.39 -6.26
N ARG A 199 13.34 -8.48 -5.75
CA ARG A 199 12.01 -8.96 -6.12
C ARG A 199 11.09 -9.05 -4.91
N PRO A 200 9.75 -9.11 -5.10
CA PRO A 200 8.82 -9.39 -4.01
C PRO A 200 9.14 -10.73 -3.33
N MET A 201 9.14 -10.76 -1.99
CA MET A 201 9.49 -11.95 -1.22
C MET A 201 8.63 -13.17 -1.62
N LEU A 202 7.32 -13.01 -1.81
CA LEU A 202 6.42 -14.10 -2.21
C LEU A 202 6.73 -14.64 -3.60
N GLU A 203 7.30 -13.83 -4.48
CA GLU A 203 7.78 -14.29 -5.79
C GLU A 203 9.10 -15.05 -5.67
N GLU A 204 10.04 -14.55 -4.85
CA GLU A 204 11.34 -15.20 -4.61
C GLU A 204 11.19 -16.62 -4.02
N VAL A 205 10.24 -16.80 -3.10
CA VAL A 205 9.97 -18.11 -2.47
C VAL A 205 9.04 -19.00 -3.28
N GLY A 206 8.59 -18.58 -4.47
CA GLY A 206 7.71 -19.37 -5.35
C GLY A 206 6.26 -19.47 -4.86
N TRP A 207 5.83 -18.58 -3.95
CA TRP A 207 4.42 -18.57 -3.49
C TRP A 207 3.48 -18.20 -4.63
N ARG A 208 3.80 -17.13 -5.39
CA ARG A 208 3.06 -16.66 -6.56
C ARG A 208 3.93 -15.74 -7.40
N SER A 209 3.79 -15.80 -8.72
CA SER A 209 4.48 -14.91 -9.67
C SER A 209 3.61 -13.71 -10.04
N ARG A 210 4.24 -12.62 -10.49
CA ARG A 210 3.54 -11.48 -11.08
C ARG A 210 2.87 -11.90 -12.38
N MET A 211 1.62 -11.54 -12.56
CA MET A 211 0.89 -11.76 -13.80
C MET A 211 1.45 -10.88 -14.93
N GLN A 212 1.35 -11.36 -16.16
CA GLN A 212 1.66 -10.54 -17.34
C GLN A 212 0.58 -9.48 -17.53
N LEU A 213 1.02 -8.24 -17.80
CA LEU A 213 0.12 -7.08 -17.90
C LEU A 213 -0.87 -7.24 -19.07
N ASP A 214 -0.41 -7.77 -20.20
CA ASP A 214 -1.22 -7.89 -21.42
C ASP A 214 -2.49 -8.74 -21.19
N GLY A 215 -2.42 -9.74 -20.30
CA GLY A 215 -3.58 -10.55 -19.90
C GLY A 215 -4.55 -9.84 -18.93
N LEU A 216 -4.27 -8.60 -18.54
CA LEU A 216 -5.08 -7.80 -17.62
C LEU A 216 -5.70 -6.56 -18.29
N ILE A 217 -5.44 -6.36 -19.59
CA ILE A 217 -5.92 -5.22 -20.36
C ILE A 217 -7.03 -5.72 -21.31
N PHE A 218 -8.20 -5.16 -21.15
CA PHE A 218 -9.35 -5.46 -21.99
C PHE A 218 -9.88 -4.18 -22.64
N GLN A 219 -10.44 -4.29 -23.85
CA GLN A 219 -11.06 -3.21 -24.57
C GLN A 219 -12.60 -3.33 -24.47
N ASP A 220 -13.25 -2.26 -24.06
CA ASP A 220 -14.70 -2.06 -23.98
C ASP A 220 -15.44 -3.06 -23.06
N CYS A 221 -15.12 -4.35 -23.08
CA CYS A 221 -15.80 -5.38 -22.31
C CYS A 221 -14.80 -6.31 -21.60
N TRP A 222 -15.20 -6.88 -20.47
CA TRP A 222 -14.41 -7.87 -19.75
C TRP A 222 -14.05 -9.07 -20.66
N GLY A 223 -12.76 -9.42 -20.67
CA GLY A 223 -12.26 -10.55 -21.46
C GLY A 223 -12.02 -10.25 -22.95
N GLN A 224 -12.40 -9.07 -23.44
CA GLN A 224 -12.13 -8.68 -24.82
C GLN A 224 -10.68 -8.17 -24.95
N PRO A 225 -9.79 -8.82 -25.72
CA PRO A 225 -8.42 -8.38 -25.87
C PRO A 225 -8.29 -6.96 -26.42
N CYS A 226 -7.20 -6.28 -26.05
CA CYS A 226 -6.85 -4.93 -26.53
C CYS A 226 -5.62 -5.01 -27.44
N PRO A 227 -5.78 -5.27 -28.77
CA PRO A 227 -4.66 -5.58 -29.67
C PRO A 227 -3.70 -4.42 -29.87
N TRP A 228 -4.19 -3.17 -29.85
CA TRP A 228 -3.39 -1.97 -30.09
C TRP A 228 -2.50 -1.56 -28.89
N LEU A 229 -2.71 -2.14 -27.71
CA LEU A 229 -1.97 -1.88 -26.50
C LEU A 229 -1.34 -3.17 -25.93
N SER A 230 -0.77 -4.00 -26.79
CA SER A 230 0.10 -5.11 -26.38
C SER A 230 1.58 -4.69 -26.43
N ARG A 231 2.44 -5.36 -25.68
CA ARG A 231 3.87 -5.07 -25.74
C ARG A 231 4.46 -5.32 -27.12
N GLU A 232 3.92 -6.28 -27.86
CA GLU A 232 4.32 -6.61 -29.23
C GLU A 232 3.92 -5.50 -30.21
N SER A 233 2.70 -4.95 -30.09
CA SER A 233 2.25 -3.87 -30.96
C SER A 233 3.02 -2.56 -30.74
N VAL A 234 3.28 -2.19 -29.47
CA VAL A 234 4.04 -0.97 -29.14
C VAL A 234 5.50 -1.08 -29.58
N ALA A 235 6.13 -2.26 -29.47
CA ALA A 235 7.51 -2.47 -29.93
C ALA A 235 7.66 -2.45 -31.45
N SER A 236 6.60 -2.81 -32.22
CA SER A 236 6.61 -2.69 -33.70
C SER A 236 6.53 -1.23 -34.16
N ASP A 237 5.71 -0.41 -33.49
CA ASP A 237 5.55 1.01 -33.85
C ASP A 237 6.81 1.84 -33.55
N GLU A 238 7.62 1.49 -32.54
CA GLU A 238 8.90 2.14 -32.24
C GLU A 238 9.98 1.85 -33.30
N ASN A 239 9.88 0.72 -34.01
CA ASN A 239 10.81 0.35 -35.08
C ASN A 239 10.42 0.89 -36.48
N GLU A 240 9.20 1.45 -36.63
CA GLU A 240 8.73 2.01 -37.89
C GLU A 240 8.85 3.55 -37.95
N GLN A 241 9.37 4.20 -36.92
CA GLN A 241 9.65 5.65 -36.98
C GLN A 241 11.03 5.87 -37.61
N PRO A 242 11.10 6.61 -38.75
CA PRO A 242 12.32 6.84 -39.51
C PRO A 242 13.33 7.76 -38.81
#